data_fb3a545e04ddbf2a515f8cc5a818ed18
#
_entry.id   fb3a545e04ddbf2a515f8cc5a818ed18
#
_cell.length_a   1.000
_cell.length_b   1.000
_cell.length_c   1.000
_cell.angle_alpha   90.00
_cell.angle_beta   90.00
_cell.angle_gamma   90.00
#
_symmetry.space_group_name_H-M   'P 1'
#
loop_
_entity.id
_entity.type
_entity.pdbx_description
1 polymer ?
#
loop_
_entity_poly.entity_id
_entity_poly.type
_entity_poly.pdbx_seq_one_letter_code
_entity_poly.pdbx_strand_id
1 'polypeptide(L)'
;MRRRSILVTVTFFADLRRFLPRGADGPQRYTLPAGATLSDLLAVIGVAPDTELTAAVNGEVAARDTPLHDGAEVMLLSPMEGG
;
A
#
# COMPACT_ATOMS: atom_id res chain seq x y z
N MET A 1 -3.80 -0.18 -28.12
CA MET A 1 -4.12 0.71 -27.02
C MET A 1 -3.21 0.46 -25.85
N ARG A 2 -2.57 1.49 -25.38
CA ARG A 2 -1.63 1.32 -24.28
C ARG A 2 -2.33 1.52 -22.95
N ARG A 3 -2.11 0.60 -22.06
CA ARG A 3 -2.55 0.78 -20.69
C ARG A 3 -1.50 1.59 -19.96
N ARG A 4 -1.98 2.58 -19.24
CA ARG A 4 -1.10 3.32 -18.36
C ARG A 4 -0.93 2.55 -17.08
N SER A 5 0.27 2.59 -16.57
CA SER A 5 0.55 2.01 -15.27
C SER A 5 1.21 3.06 -14.40
N ILE A 6 1.09 2.84 -13.10
CA ILE A 6 1.69 3.72 -12.10
C ILE A 6 2.64 2.90 -11.26
N LEU A 7 3.66 3.57 -10.74
CA LEU A 7 4.61 2.95 -9.82
C LEU A 7 4.41 3.57 -8.45
N VAL A 8 4.21 2.73 -7.45
CA VAL A 8 4.06 3.18 -6.07
C VAL A 8 5.13 2.51 -5.21
N THR A 9 5.52 3.21 -4.16
CA THR A 9 6.49 2.70 -3.19
C THR A 9 5.77 2.45 -1.88
N VAL A 10 5.96 1.27 -1.31
CA VAL A 10 5.28 0.87 -0.08
C VAL A 10 6.32 0.59 0.99
N THR A 11 6.15 1.22 2.15
CA THR A 11 6.97 0.95 3.32
C THR A 11 6.12 0.23 4.35
N PHE A 12 6.63 -0.87 4.88
CA PHE A 12 5.92 -1.69 5.84
C PHE A 12 6.49 -1.45 7.23
N PHE A 13 5.61 -1.15 8.18
CA PHE A 13 6.02 -0.86 9.56
C PHE A 13 5.44 -1.90 10.51
N ALA A 14 6.17 -2.14 11.59
CA ALA A 14 5.73 -3.01 12.69
C ALA A 14 5.24 -4.37 12.15
N ASP A 15 4.05 -4.79 12.55
CA ASP A 15 3.52 -6.09 12.17
C ASP A 15 3.33 -6.24 10.68
N LEU A 16 3.21 -5.14 9.95
CA LEU A 16 2.99 -5.19 8.51
C LEU A 16 4.22 -5.64 7.76
N ARG A 17 5.36 -5.70 8.43
CA ARG A 17 6.58 -6.21 7.80
C ARG A 17 6.46 -7.68 7.41
N ARG A 18 5.49 -8.39 7.98
CA ARG A 18 5.26 -9.79 7.60
C ARG A 18 4.82 -9.94 6.16
N PHE A 19 4.37 -8.86 5.53
CA PHE A 19 3.97 -8.88 4.12
C PHE A 19 5.11 -8.58 3.17
N LEU A 20 6.30 -8.28 3.70
CA LEU A 20 7.47 -8.10 2.84
C LEU A 20 7.84 -9.41 2.15
N PRO A 21 8.30 -9.34 0.90
CA PRO A 21 8.84 -10.54 0.26
C PRO A 21 10.00 -11.11 1.08
N ARG A 22 10.18 -12.41 0.98
CA ARG A 22 11.25 -13.10 1.73
C ARG A 22 12.59 -12.47 1.38
N GLY A 23 13.35 -12.12 2.40
CA GLY A 23 14.66 -11.52 2.23
C GLY A 23 14.66 -10.04 1.90
N ALA A 24 13.47 -9.46 1.70
CA ALA A 24 13.39 -8.04 1.39
C ALA A 24 13.50 -7.21 2.65
N ASP A 25 14.03 -6.02 2.49
CA ASP A 25 14.18 -5.06 3.57
C ASP A 25 13.97 -3.68 2.98
N GLY A 26 13.25 -2.83 3.72
CA GLY A 26 12.99 -1.48 3.26
C GLY A 26 11.82 -1.37 2.31
N PRO A 27 11.67 -0.21 1.66
CA PRO A 27 10.51 0.03 0.79
C PRO A 27 10.50 -0.88 -0.42
N GLN A 28 9.29 -1.26 -0.83
CA GLN A 28 9.07 -2.10 -2.00
C GLN A 28 8.30 -1.32 -3.05
N ARG A 29 8.56 -1.59 -4.32
CA ARG A 29 7.88 -0.92 -5.43
C ARG A 29 6.90 -1.87 -6.08
N TYR A 30 5.74 -1.33 -6.42
CA TYR A 30 4.68 -2.08 -7.08
C TYR A 30 4.17 -1.31 -8.28
N THR A 31 3.92 -2.03 -9.37
CA THR A 31 3.34 -1.45 -10.57
C THR A 31 1.86 -1.81 -10.59
N LEU A 32 1.02 -0.80 -10.79
CA LEU A 32 -0.43 -0.95 -10.79
C LEU A 32 -1.01 -0.28 -12.03
N PRO A 33 -2.21 -0.70 -12.45
CA PRO A 33 -2.89 0.04 -13.52
C PRO A 33 -3.24 1.45 -13.04
N ALA A 34 -3.23 2.39 -13.98
CA ALA A 34 -3.69 3.75 -13.67
C ALA A 34 -5.12 3.70 -13.15
N GLY A 35 -5.41 4.49 -12.13
CA GLY A 35 -6.73 4.49 -11.49
C GLY A 35 -6.88 3.50 -10.35
N ALA A 36 -5.84 2.71 -10.07
CA ALA A 36 -5.88 1.76 -8.96
C ALA A 36 -6.06 2.49 -7.63
N THR A 37 -6.75 1.81 -6.72
CA THR A 37 -6.96 2.33 -5.37
C THR A 37 -6.01 1.66 -4.39
N LEU A 38 -6.01 2.17 -3.16
CA LEU A 38 -5.24 1.54 -2.10
C LEU A 38 -5.67 0.08 -1.90
N SER A 39 -6.97 -0.19 -2.01
CA SER A 39 -7.47 -1.56 -1.89
C SER A 39 -6.86 -2.48 -2.96
N ASP A 40 -6.71 -1.96 -4.18
CA ASP A 40 -6.09 -2.73 -5.26
C ASP A 40 -4.64 -3.05 -4.94
N LEU A 41 -3.93 -2.08 -4.39
CA LEU A 41 -2.54 -2.29 -3.98
C LEU A 41 -2.44 -3.37 -2.91
N LEU A 42 -3.31 -3.30 -1.91
CA LEU A 42 -3.28 -4.27 -0.82
C LEU A 42 -3.54 -5.68 -1.34
N ALA A 43 -4.43 -5.81 -2.32
CA ALA A 43 -4.69 -7.12 -2.94
C ALA A 43 -3.44 -7.65 -3.65
N VAL A 44 -2.71 -6.78 -4.35
CA VAL A 44 -1.48 -7.18 -5.04
C VAL A 44 -0.42 -7.63 -4.04
N ILE A 45 -0.33 -6.95 -2.90
CA ILE A 45 0.63 -7.31 -1.86
C ILE A 45 0.26 -8.65 -1.21
N GLY A 46 -1.03 -8.98 -1.17
CA GLY A 46 -1.50 -10.18 -0.52
C GLY A 46 -2.13 -9.93 0.83
N VAL A 47 -2.51 -8.68 1.11
CA VAL A 47 -3.17 -8.33 2.35
C VAL A 47 -4.66 -8.62 2.22
N ALA A 48 -5.18 -9.43 3.13
CA ALA A 48 -6.61 -9.79 3.10
C ALA A 48 -7.47 -8.55 3.31
N PRO A 49 -8.67 -8.49 2.67
CA PRO A 49 -9.51 -7.30 2.78
C PRO A 49 -9.95 -6.97 4.21
N ASP A 50 -9.98 -7.97 5.08
CA ASP A 50 -10.40 -7.77 6.47
C ASP A 50 -9.23 -7.54 7.42
N THR A 51 -8.01 -7.42 6.89
CA THR A 51 -6.85 -7.15 7.72
C THR A 51 -6.93 -5.72 8.26
N GLU A 52 -6.81 -5.59 9.58
CA GLU A 52 -6.82 -4.27 10.20
C GLU A 52 -5.45 -3.64 10.06
N LEU A 53 -5.44 -2.43 9.53
CA LEU A 53 -4.21 -1.66 9.39
C LEU A 53 -4.55 -0.20 9.18
N THR A 54 -3.56 0.63 9.35
CA THR A 54 -3.63 2.04 8.99
C THR A 54 -2.73 2.24 7.78
N ALA A 55 -3.24 2.93 6.77
CA ALA A 55 -2.46 3.25 5.59
C ALA A 55 -2.35 4.75 5.44
N ALA A 56 -1.19 5.21 5.01
CA ALA A 56 -0.98 6.61 4.68
C ALA A 56 -0.46 6.69 3.26
N VAL A 57 -0.95 7.69 2.52
CA VAL A 57 -0.51 7.95 1.16
C VAL A 57 0.05 9.35 1.13
N ASN A 58 1.32 9.47 0.75
CA ASN A 58 2.03 10.76 0.70
C ASN A 58 1.90 11.52 2.02
N GLY A 59 1.98 10.79 3.14
CA GLY A 59 1.99 11.39 4.47
C GLY A 59 0.63 11.61 5.09
N GLU A 60 -0.46 11.23 4.41
CA GLU A 60 -1.81 11.42 4.94
C GLU A 60 -2.52 10.10 5.08
N VAL A 61 -3.20 9.91 6.19
CA VAL A 61 -4.00 8.71 6.40
C VAL A 61 -5.05 8.62 5.31
N ALA A 62 -5.17 7.44 4.72
CA ALA A 62 -6.02 7.23 3.56
C ALA A 62 -6.94 6.04 3.76
N ALA A 63 -8.13 6.13 3.18
CA ALA A 63 -9.07 5.04 3.15
C ALA A 63 -8.71 4.07 2.02
N ARG A 64 -9.30 2.88 2.07
CA ARG A 64 -8.98 1.83 1.10
C ARG A 64 -9.43 2.19 -0.32
N ASP A 65 -10.40 3.07 -0.46
CA ASP A 65 -10.88 3.49 -1.77
C ASP A 65 -10.13 4.71 -2.32
N THR A 66 -9.09 5.15 -1.62
CA THR A 66 -8.29 6.29 -2.07
C THR A 66 -7.56 5.93 -3.36
N PRO A 67 -7.72 6.72 -4.43
CA PRO A 67 -6.98 6.45 -5.67
C PRO A 67 -5.50 6.76 -5.51
N LEU A 68 -4.70 5.97 -6.18
CA LEU A 68 -3.25 6.14 -6.14
C LEU A 68 -2.77 6.74 -7.45
N HIS A 69 -1.70 7.52 -7.36
CA HIS A 69 -1.09 8.17 -8.51
C HIS A 69 0.33 7.70 -8.67
N ASP A 70 0.86 7.88 -9.87
CA ASP A 70 2.25 7.52 -10.15
C ASP A 70 3.18 8.25 -9.18
N GLY A 71 4.11 7.50 -8.58
CA GLY A 71 5.05 8.07 -7.62
C GLY A 71 4.53 8.14 -6.19
N ALA A 72 3.32 7.62 -5.93
CA ALA A 72 2.77 7.68 -4.58
C ALA A 72 3.64 6.91 -3.60
N GLU A 73 3.75 7.45 -2.39
CA GLU A 73 4.44 6.78 -1.29
C GLU A 73 3.41 6.32 -0.28
N VAL A 74 3.35 5.02 -0.10
CA VAL A 74 2.36 4.39 0.76
C VAL A 74 3.07 3.83 1.99
N MET A 75 2.50 4.09 3.16
CA MET A 75 2.99 3.52 4.41
C MET A 75 1.90 2.65 5.00
N LEU A 76 2.27 1.43 5.38
CA LEU A 76 1.34 0.51 6.02
C LEU A 76 1.78 0.34 7.47
N LEU A 77 0.87 0.66 8.38
CA LEU A 77 1.15 0.70 9.80
C LEU A 77 0.17 -0.16 10.56
N SER A 78 0.52 -0.49 11.80
CA SER A 78 -0.40 -1.19 12.68
C SER A 78 -1.65 -0.36 12.90
N PRO A 79 -2.80 -1.01 13.20
CA PRO A 79 -4.03 -0.26 13.41
C PRO A 79 -3.86 0.79 14.51
N MET A 80 -4.48 1.95 14.28
CA MET A 80 -4.53 2.96 15.31
C MET A 80 -5.60 2.55 16.33
N GLU A 81 -5.19 2.35 17.55
CA GLU A 81 -6.14 2.02 18.58
C GLU A 81 -6.71 3.29 19.15
N GLY A 82 -8.00 3.39 19.09
CA GLY A 82 -8.68 4.51 19.66
C GLY A 82 -8.51 4.45 21.17
N GLY A 83 -7.76 5.30 21.62
CA GLY A 83 -7.31 5.54 22.91
C GLY A 83 -7.88 5.04 24.15
#